data_efc1a3a9b80a260c8a6b6c42cf0d2aa7
#
_entry.id   efc1a3a9b80a260c8a6b6c42cf0d2aa7
#
_cell.length_a   1.000
_cell.length_b   1.000
_cell.length_c   1.000
_cell.angle_alpha   90.00
_cell.angle_beta   90.00
_cell.angle_gamma   90.00
#
_symmetry.space_group_name_H-M   'P 1'
#
loop_
_entity.id
_entity.type
_entity.pdbx_description
1 polymer ?
#
loop_
_entity_poly.entity_id
_entity_poly.type
_entity_poly.pdbx_seq_one_letter_code
_entity_poly.pdbx_strand_id
1 'polypeptide(L)'
;MAREAGANKVYFASAAPPVRYPNVYGIDMPAASELIAHGRSEAEVGELIGADRIFYQDLEDLKSACREVNPNLDAFDCSVFDGNYVTGDIDAAYLADLEASRSDDAKQQQSAGDHALVGVHNQDDIDD
;
A
#
# COMPACT_ATOMS: atom_id res chain seq x y z
N MET A 1 1.66 13.80 -17.02
CA MET A 1 0.50 14.72 -16.87
C MET A 1 0.93 16.17 -16.59
N ALA A 2 1.42 16.60 -15.39
CA ALA A 2 1.75 18.03 -15.17
C ALA A 2 2.81 18.59 -16.11
N ARG A 3 3.91 17.85 -16.36
CA ARG A 3 4.94 18.23 -17.33
C ARG A 3 4.43 18.27 -18.76
N GLU A 4 3.59 17.33 -19.15
CA GLU A 4 2.96 17.29 -20.48
C GLU A 4 2.03 18.49 -20.70
N ALA A 5 1.43 18.99 -19.60
CA ALA A 5 0.62 20.22 -19.59
C ALA A 5 1.47 21.51 -19.59
N GLY A 6 2.82 21.40 -19.66
CA GLY A 6 3.73 22.55 -19.76
C GLY A 6 4.32 23.04 -18.45
N ALA A 7 4.20 22.30 -17.34
CA ALA A 7 4.81 22.70 -16.08
C ALA A 7 6.34 22.61 -16.16
N ASN A 8 7.04 23.71 -15.83
CA ASN A 8 8.50 23.77 -15.78
C ASN A 8 9.07 23.04 -14.55
N LYS A 9 8.33 23.07 -13.42
CA LYS A 9 8.67 22.37 -12.19
C LYS A 9 7.42 21.70 -11.62
N VAL A 10 7.61 20.51 -11.04
CA VAL A 10 6.56 19.71 -10.40
C VAL A 10 7.01 19.36 -8.99
N TYR A 11 6.28 19.83 -8.00
CA TYR A 11 6.47 19.47 -6.62
C TYR A 11 5.29 18.61 -6.17
N PHE A 12 5.58 17.54 -5.44
CA PHE A 12 4.56 16.66 -4.87
C PHE A 12 4.60 16.78 -3.34
N ALA A 13 3.47 17.04 -2.72
CA ALA A 13 3.32 17.09 -1.27
C ALA A 13 2.28 16.07 -0.83
N SER A 14 2.66 15.21 0.12
CA SER A 14 1.80 14.24 0.76
C SER A 14 1.40 14.73 2.16
N ALA A 15 0.12 14.66 2.50
CA ALA A 15 -0.37 14.95 3.84
C ALA A 15 -0.13 13.80 4.84
N ALA A 16 0.43 12.69 4.38
CA ALA A 16 0.77 11.53 5.19
C ALA A 16 2.26 11.21 5.06
N PRO A 17 2.85 10.51 6.04
CA PRO A 17 4.17 9.90 5.90
C PRO A 17 4.21 8.89 4.75
N PRO A 18 5.39 8.50 4.25
CA PRO A 18 5.49 7.51 3.19
C PRO A 18 4.99 6.15 3.67
N VAL A 19 4.01 5.58 2.95
CA VAL A 19 3.49 4.23 3.21
C VAL A 19 4.50 3.20 2.70
N ARG A 20 5.08 2.44 3.62
CA ARG A 20 6.20 1.52 3.36
C ARG A 20 5.87 0.07 3.64
N TYR A 21 4.85 -0.19 4.46
CA TYR A 21 4.50 -1.51 4.96
C TYR A 21 3.01 -1.80 4.74
N PRO A 22 2.62 -3.06 4.56
CA PRO A 22 1.23 -3.43 4.36
C PRO A 22 0.42 -3.26 5.65
N ASN A 23 -0.86 -2.95 5.52
CA ASN A 23 -1.81 -3.11 6.62
C ASN A 23 -2.19 -4.59 6.77
N VAL A 24 -2.28 -5.05 8.03
CA VAL A 24 -2.65 -6.43 8.38
C VAL A 24 -3.97 -6.51 9.18
N TYR A 25 -4.60 -5.37 9.43
CA TYR A 25 -5.78 -5.23 10.29
C TYR A 25 -7.08 -5.01 9.50
N GLY A 26 -7.14 -5.50 8.27
CA GLY A 26 -8.37 -5.53 7.47
C GLY A 26 -8.49 -4.43 6.41
N ILE A 27 -7.50 -3.56 6.25
CA ILE A 27 -7.44 -2.65 5.10
C ILE A 27 -6.81 -3.41 3.94
N ASP A 28 -7.54 -3.53 2.84
CA ASP A 28 -7.00 -4.11 1.61
C ASP A 28 -5.94 -3.18 1.01
N MET A 29 -4.73 -3.72 0.87
CA MET A 29 -3.59 -3.02 0.30
C MET A 29 -2.85 -3.95 -0.66
N PRO A 30 -2.16 -3.41 -1.66
CA PRO A 30 -1.30 -4.21 -2.52
C PRO A 30 -0.15 -4.83 -1.73
N ALA A 31 0.57 -5.74 -2.37
CA ALA A 31 1.80 -6.31 -1.83
C ALA A 31 2.81 -5.20 -1.48
N ALA A 32 3.66 -5.43 -0.48
CA ALA A 32 4.63 -4.42 -0.03
C ALA A 32 5.56 -3.95 -1.15
N SER A 33 5.97 -4.87 -2.03
CA SER A 33 6.80 -4.58 -3.21
C SER A 33 6.14 -3.62 -4.21
N GLU A 34 4.82 -3.53 -4.23
CA GLU A 34 4.04 -2.63 -5.08
C GLU A 34 3.92 -1.21 -4.48
N LEU A 35 4.23 -1.04 -3.19
CA LEU A 35 4.22 0.26 -2.53
C LEU A 35 5.43 1.08 -3.00
N ILE A 36 5.18 2.24 -3.60
CA ILE A 36 6.26 3.05 -4.19
C ILE A 36 7.35 3.43 -3.19
N ALA A 37 7.01 3.62 -1.92
CA ALA A 37 7.96 4.02 -0.88
C ALA A 37 8.62 2.85 -0.16
N HIS A 38 8.22 1.59 -0.45
CA HIS A 38 8.82 0.42 0.18
C HIS A 38 10.28 0.26 -0.26
N GLY A 39 11.20 0.22 0.72
CA GLY A 39 12.64 0.08 0.47
C GLY A 39 13.30 1.26 -0.24
N ARG A 40 12.60 2.42 -0.40
CA ARG A 40 13.11 3.59 -1.12
C ARG A 40 13.16 4.82 -0.23
N SER A 41 14.14 5.68 -0.49
CA SER A 41 14.21 7.03 0.07
C SER A 41 13.18 7.95 -0.60
N GLU A 42 12.90 9.07 0.04
CA GLU A 42 12.00 10.09 -0.52
C GLU A 42 12.52 10.66 -1.85
N ALA A 43 13.84 10.82 -1.98
CA ALA A 43 14.46 11.27 -3.20
C ALA A 43 14.21 10.29 -4.37
N GLU A 44 14.41 9.00 -4.14
CA GLU A 44 14.15 7.95 -5.13
C GLU A 44 12.67 7.89 -5.52
N VAL A 45 11.75 8.07 -4.56
CA VAL A 45 10.31 8.17 -4.86
C VAL A 45 10.04 9.40 -5.72
N GLY A 46 10.64 10.55 -5.39
CA GLY A 46 10.52 11.79 -6.18
C GLY A 46 10.95 11.58 -7.64
N GLU A 47 12.08 10.93 -7.86
CA GLU A 47 12.59 10.60 -9.20
C GLU A 47 11.62 9.66 -9.95
N LEU A 48 11.14 8.61 -9.30
CA LEU A 48 10.22 7.64 -9.90
C LEU A 48 8.90 8.26 -10.37
N ILE A 49 8.33 9.19 -9.60
CA ILE A 49 7.10 9.89 -9.98
C ILE A 49 7.34 11.06 -10.93
N GLY A 50 8.61 11.35 -11.27
CA GLY A 50 8.98 12.46 -12.15
C GLY A 50 8.77 13.84 -11.52
N ALA A 51 8.80 13.97 -10.20
CA ALA A 51 8.76 15.23 -9.48
C ALA A 51 10.16 15.83 -9.33
N ASP A 52 10.25 17.16 -9.34
CA ASP A 52 11.50 17.86 -9.02
C ASP A 52 11.81 17.77 -7.52
N ARG A 53 10.77 17.66 -6.71
CA ARG A 53 10.88 17.43 -5.27
C ARG A 53 9.59 16.81 -4.72
N ILE A 54 9.74 15.95 -3.73
CA ILE A 54 8.65 15.38 -2.93
C ILE A 54 8.77 15.87 -1.48
N PHE A 55 7.64 16.05 -0.83
CA PHE A 55 7.53 16.39 0.59
C PHE A 55 6.55 15.43 1.23
N TYR A 56 6.97 14.73 2.25
CA TYR A 56 6.11 13.92 3.08
C TYR A 56 5.85 14.58 4.43
N GLN A 57 4.73 14.24 5.05
CA GLN A 57 4.49 14.56 6.44
C GLN A 57 5.46 13.77 7.33
N ASP A 58 6.05 14.41 8.31
CA ASP A 58 6.81 13.72 9.35
C ASP A 58 5.86 12.94 10.27
N LEU A 59 6.24 11.71 10.67
CA LEU A 59 5.40 10.84 11.48
C LEU A 59 5.22 11.36 12.91
N GLU A 60 6.28 11.88 13.52
CA GLU A 60 6.20 12.40 14.89
C GLU A 60 5.42 13.72 14.95
N ASP A 61 5.57 14.57 13.94
CA ASP A 61 4.78 15.79 13.81
C ASP A 61 3.29 15.46 13.63
N LEU A 62 2.95 14.42 12.85
CA LEU A 62 1.57 13.96 12.68
C LEU A 62 0.98 13.47 14.00
N LYS A 63 1.72 12.64 14.75
CA LYS A 63 1.30 12.18 16.07
C LYS A 63 1.12 13.35 17.06
N SER A 64 2.03 14.31 17.01
CA SER A 64 1.98 15.50 17.87
C SER A 64 0.75 16.36 17.57
N ALA A 65 0.45 16.60 16.30
CA ALA A 65 -0.75 17.33 15.88
C ALA A 65 -2.06 16.66 16.36
N CYS A 66 -2.12 15.32 16.31
CA CYS A 66 -3.28 14.59 16.86
C CYS A 66 -3.41 14.75 18.39
N ARG A 67 -2.28 14.70 19.12
CA ARG A 67 -2.26 14.89 20.59
C ARG A 67 -2.61 16.31 21.01
N GLU A 68 -2.26 17.31 20.23
CA GLU A 68 -2.66 18.70 20.49
C GLU A 68 -4.19 18.87 20.52
N VAL A 69 -4.91 18.16 19.65
CA VAL A 69 -6.38 18.19 19.59
C VAL A 69 -6.99 17.34 20.72
N ASN A 70 -6.39 16.19 21.04
CA ASN A 70 -6.85 15.32 22.12
C ASN A 70 -5.66 14.73 22.89
N PRO A 71 -5.28 15.36 24.04
CA PRO A 71 -4.16 14.91 24.86
C PRO A 71 -4.33 13.51 25.50
N ASN A 72 -5.53 12.93 25.45
CA ASN A 72 -5.79 11.59 25.98
C ASN A 72 -5.41 10.47 25.00
N LEU A 73 -4.93 10.80 23.80
CA LEU A 73 -4.47 9.83 22.81
C LEU A 73 -3.01 9.47 23.10
N ASP A 74 -2.80 8.30 23.66
CA ASP A 74 -1.45 7.84 24.05
C ASP A 74 -0.74 7.08 22.91
N ALA A 75 -1.49 6.36 22.07
CA ALA A 75 -0.95 5.50 21.02
C ALA A 75 -1.73 5.62 19.71
N PHE A 76 -1.01 5.37 18.62
CA PHE A 76 -1.54 5.36 17.26
C PHE A 76 -1.03 4.10 16.54
N ASP A 77 -1.88 3.49 15.72
CA ASP A 77 -1.40 2.50 14.76
C ASP A 77 -0.69 3.23 13.61
N CYS A 78 0.61 3.06 13.56
CA CYS A 78 1.49 3.64 12.54
C CYS A 78 2.17 2.56 11.69
N SER A 79 1.72 1.32 11.78
CA SER A 79 2.36 0.15 11.18
C SER A 79 2.64 0.29 9.69
N VAL A 80 1.76 0.94 8.93
CA VAL A 80 1.96 1.18 7.49
C VAL A 80 3.11 2.17 7.19
N PHE A 81 3.54 2.95 8.18
CA PHE A 81 4.63 3.91 8.03
C PHE A 81 5.96 3.40 8.60
N ASP A 82 5.93 2.81 9.80
CA ASP A 82 7.12 2.44 10.58
C ASP A 82 7.35 0.92 10.69
N GLY A 83 6.39 0.09 10.28
CA GLY A 83 6.47 -1.37 10.35
C GLY A 83 6.26 -1.95 11.75
N ASN A 84 5.86 -1.12 12.73
CA ASN A 84 5.60 -1.58 14.09
C ASN A 84 4.13 -1.96 14.23
N TYR A 85 3.84 -3.25 14.23
CA TYR A 85 2.49 -3.79 14.34
C TYR A 85 2.07 -3.88 15.81
N VAL A 86 0.95 -3.24 16.15
CA VAL A 86 0.49 -3.03 17.54
C VAL A 86 0.13 -4.32 18.27
N THR A 87 -0.22 -5.40 17.57
CA THR A 87 -0.51 -6.71 18.16
C THR A 87 0.74 -7.47 18.61
N GLY A 88 1.90 -7.14 18.03
CA GLY A 88 3.20 -7.72 18.40
C GLY A 88 3.43 -9.17 17.95
N ASP A 89 2.48 -9.75 17.21
CA ASP A 89 2.53 -11.13 16.68
C ASP A 89 2.81 -11.22 15.18
N ILE A 90 3.02 -10.08 14.53
CA ILE A 90 3.32 -10.00 13.10
C ILE A 90 4.82 -10.12 12.90
N ASP A 91 5.25 -11.26 12.40
CA ASP A 91 6.65 -11.56 12.11
C ASP A 91 6.98 -11.50 10.60
N ALA A 92 8.26 -11.71 10.29
CA ALA A 92 8.73 -11.70 8.92
C ALA A 92 8.14 -12.85 8.08
N ALA A 93 7.81 -13.99 8.69
CA ALA A 93 7.20 -15.12 7.99
C ALA A 93 5.77 -14.78 7.57
N TYR A 94 4.97 -14.22 8.48
CA TYR A 94 3.64 -13.74 8.18
C TYR A 94 3.63 -12.69 7.06
N LEU A 95 4.55 -11.73 7.11
CA LEU A 95 4.65 -10.69 6.08
C LEU A 95 5.05 -11.27 4.72
N ALA A 96 5.91 -12.28 4.68
CA ALA A 96 6.29 -12.96 3.45
C ALA A 96 5.11 -13.74 2.83
N ASP A 97 4.32 -14.43 3.64
CA ASP A 97 3.12 -15.14 3.19
C ASP A 97 2.06 -14.16 2.68
N LEU A 98 1.90 -13.03 3.37
CA LEU A 98 1.00 -11.96 2.96
C LEU A 98 1.42 -11.33 1.62
N GLU A 99 2.72 -11.09 1.44
CA GLU A 99 3.32 -10.61 0.20
C GLU A 99 3.00 -11.55 -0.96
N ALA A 100 3.25 -12.86 -0.77
CA ALA A 100 3.00 -13.87 -1.78
C ALA A 100 1.51 -13.96 -2.17
N SER A 101 0.61 -13.78 -1.21
CA SER A 101 -0.85 -13.85 -1.44
C SER A 101 -1.44 -12.60 -2.11
N ARG A 102 -0.78 -11.45 -1.95
CA ARG A 102 -1.25 -10.15 -2.48
C ARG A 102 -0.58 -9.74 -3.79
N SER A 103 0.44 -10.44 -4.25
CA SER A 103 1.11 -10.13 -5.51
C SER A 103 0.13 -10.18 -6.69
N ASP A 104 0.35 -9.37 -7.71
CA ASP A 104 -0.48 -9.37 -8.92
C ASP A 104 -0.48 -10.72 -9.63
N ASP A 105 0.62 -11.47 -9.53
CA ASP A 105 0.71 -12.83 -10.07
C ASP A 105 -0.26 -13.80 -9.37
N ALA A 106 -0.41 -13.69 -8.03
CA ALA A 106 -1.35 -14.50 -7.28
C ALA A 106 -2.80 -14.14 -7.62
N LYS A 107 -3.11 -12.85 -7.77
CA LYS A 107 -4.44 -12.37 -8.19
C LYS A 107 -4.81 -12.84 -9.60
N GLN A 108 -3.86 -12.81 -10.53
CA GLN A 108 -4.07 -13.30 -11.89
C GLN A 108 -4.34 -14.81 -11.93
N GLN A 109 -3.63 -15.60 -11.13
CA GLN A 109 -3.87 -17.04 -11.02
C GLN A 109 -5.23 -17.37 -10.42
N GLN A 110 -5.70 -16.64 -9.41
CA GLN A 110 -7.03 -16.80 -8.83
C GLN A 110 -8.14 -16.46 -9.84
N SER A 111 -8.02 -15.36 -10.58
CA SER A 111 -9.00 -14.97 -11.58
C SER A 111 -9.07 -15.95 -12.74
N ALA A 112 -7.96 -16.53 -13.17
CA ALA A 112 -7.91 -17.56 -14.19
C ALA A 112 -8.55 -18.88 -13.72
N GLY A 113 -8.41 -19.22 -12.44
CA GLY A 113 -9.03 -20.39 -11.82
C GLY A 113 -10.55 -20.27 -11.73
N ASP A 114 -11.06 -19.10 -11.34
CA ASP A 114 -12.50 -18.83 -11.24
C ASP A 114 -13.19 -18.86 -12.62
N HIS A 115 -12.53 -18.34 -13.65
CA HIS A 115 -13.05 -18.43 -15.04
C HIS A 115 -13.08 -19.87 -15.57
N ALA A 116 -12.14 -20.72 -15.15
CA ALA A 116 -12.14 -22.13 -15.54
C ALA A 116 -13.28 -22.92 -14.89
N LEU A 117 -13.65 -22.59 -13.62
CA LEU A 117 -14.74 -23.24 -12.91
C LEU A 117 -16.13 -22.84 -13.43
N VAL A 118 -16.31 -21.60 -13.87
CA VAL A 118 -17.58 -21.12 -14.46
C VAL A 118 -17.81 -21.73 -15.86
N GLY A 119 -16.74 -22.05 -16.59
CA GLY A 119 -16.86 -22.67 -17.92
C GLY A 119 -17.31 -24.15 -17.90
N VAL A 120 -17.15 -24.86 -16.78
CA VAL A 120 -17.51 -26.29 -16.69
C VAL A 120 -19.01 -26.52 -16.37
N HIS A 121 -19.72 -25.49 -15.87
CA HIS A 121 -21.13 -25.65 -15.44
C HIS A 121 -22.16 -25.36 -16.54
N ASN A 122 -21.74 -24.92 -17.74
CA ASN A 122 -22.64 -24.56 -18.83
C ASN A 122 -22.72 -25.61 -19.98
N GLN A 123 -22.25 -26.84 -19.75
CA GLN A 123 -22.20 -27.85 -20.83
C GLN A 123 -23.18 -29.03 -20.71
N ASP A 124 -24.03 -29.05 -19.67
CA ASP A 124 -24.91 -30.19 -19.39
C ASP A 124 -26.42 -29.94 -19.56
N ASP A 125 -26.87 -28.88 -20.22
CA ASP A 125 -28.30 -28.64 -20.46
C ASP A 125 -28.62 -28.32 -21.92
N ILE A 126 -28.23 -29.19 -22.88
CA ILE A 126 -28.90 -29.26 -24.17
C ILE A 126 -28.83 -30.71 -24.66
N ASP A 127 -29.79 -31.53 -24.23
CA ASP A 127 -30.35 -32.66 -24.98
C ASP A 127 -31.62 -33.15 -24.22
N ASP A 128 -32.77 -32.64 -24.68
CA ASP A 128 -34.03 -33.33 -24.85
C ASP A 128 -35.03 -32.45 -25.64
#